data_a228f49e4bbcdd58a810431835a06cf5
#
_entry.id   a228f49e4bbcdd58a810431835a06cf5
#
_cell.length_a   1.000
_cell.length_b   1.000
_cell.length_c   1.000
_cell.angle_alpha   90.00
_cell.angle_beta   90.00
_cell.angle_gamma   90.00
#
_symmetry.space_group_name_H-M   'P 1'
#
loop_
_entity.id
_entity.type
_entity.pdbx_description
1 polymer ?
#
loop_
_entity_poly.entity_id
_entity_poly.type
_entity_poly.pdbx_seq_one_letter_code
_entity_poly.pdbx_strand_id
1 'polypeptide(L)'
;MTHPRIEKTAFLALLLAAVPALAAQAPAWVESEVKAAVSDLTALRHKLHAMPELGNQEVKTQAEIVRILKEAGIETVVGTKNAPTAVLGILNPEKKDTILLRADIDALPIKERTGLPYASQVKGTYWGREGVDVSHMCGHDAHMAMLLTAAQILAKHKADVPRRVIFAFQPAEEGDSIENPFTAEKPRLSGAKAMVADGVLEKYDVKNAFGIHVMARAPSGKMLVSQGAALNSADAFEINIKGSQAHGAMPWTGSDATLAASQTVVALQQIVSRNIDLTKG
;
A
#
# COMPACT_ATOMS: atom_id res chain seq x y z
N MET A 1 -36.01 63.70 -4.15
CA MET A 1 -34.97 62.69 -3.93
C MET A 1 -35.67 61.35 -3.88
N THR A 2 -35.61 60.61 -4.97
CA THR A 2 -36.34 59.37 -5.21
C THR A 2 -35.47 58.19 -4.85
N HIS A 3 -35.95 57.36 -3.91
CA HIS A 3 -35.31 56.07 -3.60
C HIS A 3 -35.63 55.04 -4.67
N PRO A 4 -34.67 54.23 -5.17
CA PRO A 4 -34.98 53.15 -6.09
C PRO A 4 -35.54 51.93 -5.32
N ARG A 5 -36.60 51.35 -5.89
CA ARG A 5 -37.25 50.11 -5.47
C ARG A 5 -36.27 48.92 -5.70
N ILE A 6 -36.06 48.13 -4.64
CA ILE A 6 -35.41 46.85 -4.73
C ILE A 6 -36.38 45.83 -5.29
N GLU A 7 -36.11 45.35 -6.50
CA GLU A 7 -36.83 44.23 -7.10
C GLU A 7 -36.56 42.96 -6.34
N LYS A 8 -37.62 42.26 -5.96
CA LYS A 8 -37.57 40.95 -5.30
C LYS A 8 -37.17 39.88 -6.33
N THR A 9 -35.93 39.55 -6.41
CA THR A 9 -35.46 38.39 -7.16
C THR A 9 -35.90 37.13 -6.43
N ALA A 10 -36.77 36.35 -7.05
CA ALA A 10 -37.23 35.06 -6.53
C ALA A 10 -36.06 34.08 -6.50
N PHE A 11 -35.62 33.66 -5.31
CA PHE A 11 -34.72 32.55 -5.10
C PHE A 11 -35.47 31.25 -5.38
N LEU A 12 -35.26 30.67 -6.56
CA LEU A 12 -35.70 29.32 -6.88
C LEU A 12 -34.81 28.34 -6.11
N ALA A 13 -35.24 27.89 -4.93
CA ALA A 13 -34.61 26.85 -4.20
C ALA A 13 -34.76 25.54 -4.96
N LEU A 14 -33.71 25.12 -5.65
CA LEU A 14 -33.59 23.79 -6.24
C LEU A 14 -33.46 22.80 -5.07
N LEU A 15 -34.56 22.16 -4.67
CA LEU A 15 -34.58 21.00 -3.81
C LEU A 15 -33.89 19.86 -4.59
N LEU A 16 -32.59 19.69 -4.40
CA LEU A 16 -31.88 18.45 -4.69
C LEU A 16 -32.47 17.40 -3.74
N ALA A 17 -33.49 16.68 -4.20
CA ALA A 17 -33.87 15.42 -3.56
C ALA A 17 -32.66 14.50 -3.58
N ALA A 18 -31.98 14.36 -2.45
CA ALA A 18 -31.00 13.32 -2.25
C ALA A 18 -31.77 11.98 -2.39
N VAL A 19 -31.73 11.41 -3.59
CA VAL A 19 -32.14 10.02 -3.79
C VAL A 19 -31.20 9.22 -2.91
N PRO A 20 -31.67 8.53 -1.86
CA PRO A 20 -30.81 7.64 -1.11
C PRO A 20 -30.27 6.67 -2.15
N ALA A 21 -28.95 6.64 -2.34
CA ALA A 21 -28.32 5.56 -3.08
C ALA A 21 -28.72 4.30 -2.33
N LEU A 22 -29.67 3.53 -2.88
CA LEU A 22 -29.94 2.19 -2.38
C LEU A 22 -28.60 1.47 -2.47
N ALA A 23 -27.97 1.25 -1.33
CA ALA A 23 -26.80 0.40 -1.27
C ALA A 23 -27.24 -0.94 -1.88
N ALA A 24 -26.66 -1.28 -3.03
CA ALA A 24 -26.97 -2.52 -3.71
C ALA A 24 -26.71 -3.64 -2.70
N GLN A 25 -27.74 -4.42 -2.42
CA GLN A 25 -27.62 -5.52 -1.47
C GLN A 25 -26.63 -6.53 -2.05
N ALA A 26 -25.64 -6.92 -1.25
CA ALA A 26 -24.66 -7.91 -1.70
C ALA A 26 -25.39 -9.20 -2.13
N PRO A 27 -24.93 -9.88 -3.18
CA PRO A 27 -25.50 -11.18 -3.57
C PRO A 27 -25.55 -12.15 -2.38
N ALA A 28 -26.61 -12.94 -2.29
CA ALA A 28 -26.85 -13.83 -1.15
C ALA A 28 -25.71 -14.82 -0.86
N TRP A 29 -24.94 -15.19 -1.91
CA TRP A 29 -23.82 -16.11 -1.75
C TRP A 29 -22.60 -15.48 -1.04
N VAL A 30 -22.47 -14.15 -1.01
CA VAL A 30 -21.27 -13.48 -0.47
C VAL A 30 -21.02 -13.86 0.99
N GLU A 31 -22.03 -13.73 1.83
CA GLU A 31 -21.88 -14.02 3.27
C GLU A 31 -21.52 -15.49 3.53
N SER A 32 -22.18 -16.41 2.84
CA SER A 32 -21.95 -17.84 3.00
C SER A 32 -20.56 -18.27 2.53
N GLU A 33 -20.11 -17.77 1.37
CA GLU A 33 -18.77 -18.06 0.82
C GLU A 33 -17.66 -17.47 1.72
N VAL A 34 -17.82 -16.22 2.17
CA VAL A 34 -16.86 -15.60 3.08
C VAL A 34 -16.78 -16.38 4.40
N LYS A 35 -17.91 -16.77 4.99
CA LYS A 35 -17.92 -17.57 6.22
C LYS A 35 -17.24 -18.92 6.04
N ALA A 36 -17.49 -19.60 4.93
CA ALA A 36 -16.87 -20.88 4.61
C ALA A 36 -15.36 -20.78 4.40
N ALA A 37 -14.87 -19.66 3.87
CA ALA A 37 -13.47 -19.46 3.53
C ALA A 37 -12.58 -19.05 4.72
N VAL A 38 -13.12 -18.70 5.89
CA VAL A 38 -12.35 -18.15 7.02
C VAL A 38 -11.21 -19.06 7.48
N SER A 39 -11.43 -20.38 7.54
CA SER A 39 -10.38 -21.33 7.95
C SER A 39 -9.21 -21.34 6.98
N ASP A 40 -9.51 -21.45 5.69
CA ASP A 40 -8.51 -21.52 4.62
C ASP A 40 -7.76 -20.20 4.46
N LEU A 41 -8.47 -19.08 4.56
CA LEU A 41 -7.88 -17.73 4.60
C LEU A 41 -6.88 -17.61 5.75
N THR A 42 -7.26 -18.08 6.94
CA THR A 42 -6.39 -18.02 8.12
C THR A 42 -5.13 -18.88 7.92
N ALA A 43 -5.29 -20.10 7.39
CA ALA A 43 -4.17 -20.98 7.08
C ALA A 43 -3.25 -20.38 6.02
N LEU A 44 -3.82 -19.80 4.96
CA LEU A 44 -3.07 -19.10 3.93
C LEU A 44 -2.29 -17.91 4.50
N ARG A 45 -2.94 -17.09 5.34
CA ARG A 45 -2.26 -15.98 6.01
C ARG A 45 -1.08 -16.47 6.84
N HIS A 46 -1.23 -17.53 7.65
CA HIS A 46 -0.13 -18.07 8.46
C HIS A 46 1.03 -18.59 7.59
N LYS A 47 0.71 -19.21 6.44
CA LYS A 47 1.72 -19.66 5.48
C LYS A 47 2.50 -18.47 4.91
N LEU A 48 1.81 -17.42 4.44
CA LEU A 48 2.45 -16.22 3.90
C LEU A 48 3.28 -15.49 4.97
N HIS A 49 2.76 -15.42 6.21
CA HIS A 49 3.46 -14.82 7.34
C HIS A 49 4.79 -15.50 7.63
N ALA A 50 4.86 -16.83 7.50
CA ALA A 50 6.06 -17.62 7.75
C ALA A 50 7.11 -17.57 6.62
N MET A 51 6.76 -16.97 5.44
CA MET A 51 7.64 -16.89 4.27
C MET A 51 7.80 -15.47 3.73
N PRO A 52 8.09 -14.48 4.57
CA PRO A 52 8.17 -13.08 4.15
C PRO A 52 9.37 -12.85 3.24
N GLU A 53 9.21 -11.96 2.26
CA GLU A 53 10.26 -11.53 1.34
C GLU A 53 10.28 -10.00 1.24
N LEU A 54 11.48 -9.43 1.10
CA LEU A 54 11.68 -7.97 1.03
C LEU A 54 11.29 -7.43 -0.36
N GLY A 55 11.03 -6.14 -0.43
CA GLY A 55 10.61 -5.44 -1.64
C GLY A 55 11.51 -5.68 -2.85
N ASN A 56 10.92 -6.01 -3.99
CA ASN A 56 11.53 -6.45 -5.24
C ASN A 56 12.31 -7.79 -5.16
N GLN A 57 12.16 -8.54 -4.07
CA GLN A 57 12.73 -9.88 -3.88
C GLN A 57 11.63 -10.93 -3.60
N GLU A 58 10.36 -10.62 -3.82
CA GLU A 58 9.18 -11.43 -3.46
C GLU A 58 8.93 -12.60 -4.43
N VAL A 59 9.96 -13.40 -4.72
CA VAL A 59 9.93 -14.46 -5.74
C VAL A 59 9.05 -15.63 -5.34
N LYS A 60 9.16 -16.11 -4.10
CA LYS A 60 8.35 -17.23 -3.59
C LYS A 60 6.90 -16.79 -3.37
N THR A 61 6.72 -15.58 -2.86
CA THR A 61 5.42 -14.94 -2.68
C THR A 61 4.70 -14.81 -4.03
N GLN A 62 5.40 -14.30 -5.06
CA GLN A 62 4.90 -14.21 -6.44
C GLN A 62 4.46 -15.59 -6.95
N ALA A 63 5.31 -16.61 -6.78
CA ALA A 63 5.00 -17.96 -7.25
C ALA A 63 3.77 -18.55 -6.57
N GLU A 64 3.59 -18.32 -5.27
CA GLU A 64 2.42 -18.78 -4.52
C GLU A 64 1.14 -18.07 -4.97
N ILE A 65 1.19 -16.75 -5.17
CA ILE A 65 0.08 -15.95 -5.69
C ILE A 65 -0.34 -16.48 -7.06
N VAL A 66 0.61 -16.65 -7.97
CA VAL A 66 0.37 -17.17 -9.32
C VAL A 66 -0.27 -18.57 -9.29
N ARG A 67 0.22 -19.45 -8.41
CA ARG A 67 -0.33 -20.79 -8.24
C ARG A 67 -1.81 -20.75 -7.86
N ILE A 68 -2.15 -19.96 -6.83
CA ILE A 68 -3.53 -19.86 -6.31
C ILE A 68 -4.46 -19.26 -7.37
N LEU A 69 -4.04 -18.19 -8.05
CA LEU A 69 -4.85 -17.57 -9.10
C LEU A 69 -5.11 -18.52 -10.28
N LYS A 70 -4.09 -19.27 -10.71
CA LYS A 70 -4.25 -20.26 -11.79
C LYS A 70 -5.16 -21.40 -11.39
N GLU A 71 -5.06 -21.91 -10.16
CA GLU A 71 -5.96 -22.94 -9.64
C GLU A 71 -7.42 -22.47 -9.58
N ALA A 72 -7.64 -21.16 -9.36
CA ALA A 72 -8.95 -20.54 -9.44
C ALA A 72 -9.41 -20.26 -10.89
N GLY A 73 -8.62 -20.58 -11.91
CA GLY A 73 -8.95 -20.33 -13.31
C GLY A 73 -8.87 -18.85 -13.71
N ILE A 74 -8.09 -18.06 -13.00
CA ILE A 74 -7.88 -16.63 -13.26
C ILE A 74 -6.66 -16.45 -14.16
N GLU A 75 -6.80 -15.68 -15.23
CA GLU A 75 -5.68 -15.29 -16.10
C GLU A 75 -4.65 -14.49 -15.29
N THR A 76 -3.36 -14.78 -15.49
CA THR A 76 -2.29 -14.12 -14.74
C THR A 76 -1.26 -13.45 -15.64
N VAL A 77 -0.85 -12.23 -15.26
CA VAL A 77 0.33 -11.56 -15.81
C VAL A 77 1.37 -11.49 -14.68
N VAL A 78 2.56 -11.99 -14.97
CA VAL A 78 3.66 -12.13 -14.00
C VAL A 78 4.72 -11.12 -14.33
N GLY A 79 4.96 -10.21 -13.38
CA GLY A 79 5.90 -9.11 -13.51
C GLY A 79 5.47 -8.01 -14.48
N THR A 80 5.96 -6.83 -14.25
CA THR A 80 5.95 -5.72 -15.20
C THR A 80 7.39 -5.22 -15.40
N LYS A 81 7.63 -4.30 -16.32
CA LYS A 81 8.98 -3.85 -16.68
C LYS A 81 9.79 -3.35 -15.47
N ASN A 82 9.16 -2.54 -14.63
CA ASN A 82 9.80 -1.91 -13.47
C ASN A 82 9.39 -2.57 -12.13
N ALA A 83 8.43 -3.51 -12.13
CA ALA A 83 7.99 -4.27 -10.97
C ALA A 83 8.00 -5.78 -11.29
N PRO A 84 9.18 -6.43 -11.32
CA PRO A 84 9.34 -7.80 -11.81
C PRO A 84 8.65 -8.85 -10.94
N THR A 85 8.41 -8.56 -9.67
CA THR A 85 7.72 -9.46 -8.73
C THR A 85 6.22 -9.18 -8.59
N ALA A 86 5.68 -8.18 -9.31
CA ALA A 86 4.24 -7.93 -9.37
C ALA A 86 3.47 -9.13 -9.97
N VAL A 87 2.21 -9.28 -9.56
CA VAL A 87 1.27 -10.20 -10.20
C VAL A 87 -0.05 -9.48 -10.46
N LEU A 88 -0.61 -9.67 -11.66
CA LEU A 88 -1.97 -9.26 -11.96
C LEU A 88 -2.81 -10.51 -12.24
N GLY A 89 -3.91 -10.66 -11.52
CA GLY A 89 -4.98 -11.61 -11.85
C GLY A 89 -6.07 -10.89 -12.60
N ILE A 90 -6.62 -11.50 -13.67
CA ILE A 90 -7.63 -10.89 -14.52
C ILE A 90 -8.85 -11.80 -14.56
N LEU A 91 -9.95 -11.33 -13.96
CA LEU A 91 -11.24 -12.00 -14.01
C LEU A 91 -12.14 -11.28 -15.02
N ASN A 92 -12.87 -12.04 -15.82
CA ASN A 92 -13.76 -11.54 -16.89
C ASN A 92 -13.05 -10.57 -17.85
N PRO A 93 -11.97 -10.99 -18.53
CA PRO A 93 -11.17 -10.11 -19.40
C PRO A 93 -11.98 -9.50 -20.56
N GLU A 94 -13.09 -10.12 -20.94
CA GLU A 94 -14.01 -9.67 -21.99
C GLU A 94 -14.87 -8.46 -21.59
N LYS A 95 -15.00 -8.18 -20.27
CA LYS A 95 -15.77 -7.03 -19.78
C LYS A 95 -14.98 -5.74 -19.95
N LYS A 96 -15.69 -4.62 -20.13
CA LYS A 96 -15.06 -3.31 -20.39
C LYS A 96 -14.99 -2.39 -19.15
N ASP A 97 -15.95 -2.52 -18.22
CA ASP A 97 -15.94 -1.75 -16.98
C ASP A 97 -14.98 -2.41 -15.98
N THR A 98 -13.89 -1.75 -15.66
CA THR A 98 -12.79 -2.34 -14.89
C THR A 98 -12.65 -1.72 -13.52
N ILE A 99 -12.62 -2.58 -12.51
CA ILE A 99 -12.16 -2.23 -11.15
C ILE A 99 -10.85 -2.95 -10.84
N LEU A 100 -10.02 -2.34 -10.00
CA LEU A 100 -8.79 -2.92 -9.51
C LEU A 100 -8.86 -3.10 -8.01
N LEU A 101 -8.53 -4.29 -7.53
CA LEU A 101 -8.38 -4.61 -6.12
C LEU A 101 -6.89 -4.85 -5.84
N ARG A 102 -6.33 -4.15 -4.85
CA ARG A 102 -4.88 -4.13 -4.57
C ARG A 102 -4.56 -4.75 -3.22
N ALA A 103 -3.51 -5.56 -3.20
CA ALA A 103 -2.74 -5.89 -2.00
C ALA A 103 -1.26 -5.68 -2.25
N ASP A 104 -0.54 -5.20 -1.25
CA ASP A 104 0.92 -5.23 -1.18
C ASP A 104 1.41 -6.63 -0.81
N ILE A 105 2.68 -6.95 -1.16
CA ILE A 105 3.18 -8.32 -1.00
C ILE A 105 4.54 -8.44 -0.31
N ASP A 106 5.21 -7.32 -0.08
CA ASP A 106 6.53 -7.29 0.53
C ASP A 106 6.48 -7.30 2.06
N ALA A 107 7.64 -7.51 2.66
CA ALA A 107 7.86 -7.54 4.09
C ALA A 107 8.96 -6.56 4.50
N LEU A 108 9.08 -6.33 5.80
CA LEU A 108 10.03 -5.40 6.40
C LEU A 108 11.32 -6.06 6.88
N PRO A 109 12.46 -5.34 6.86
CA PRO A 109 13.73 -5.81 7.41
C PRO A 109 13.73 -5.73 8.96
N ILE A 110 12.77 -6.38 9.60
CA ILE A 110 12.51 -6.31 11.05
C ILE A 110 12.46 -7.72 11.64
N LYS A 111 13.10 -7.89 12.81
CA LYS A 111 13.02 -9.15 13.57
C LYS A 111 11.65 -9.29 14.22
N GLU A 112 10.98 -10.39 13.95
CA GLU A 112 9.76 -10.75 14.65
C GLU A 112 10.01 -11.18 16.10
N ARG A 113 9.13 -10.75 17.01
CA ARG A 113 9.20 -11.06 18.46
C ARG A 113 7.85 -11.49 19.02
N THR A 114 6.96 -12.00 18.18
CA THR A 114 5.60 -12.37 18.59
C THR A 114 5.56 -13.69 19.39
N GLY A 115 6.51 -14.58 19.14
CA GLY A 115 6.49 -15.93 19.71
C GLY A 115 5.42 -16.85 19.14
N LEU A 116 4.78 -16.46 18.04
CA LEU A 116 3.75 -17.27 17.39
C LEU A 116 4.34 -18.53 16.76
N PRO A 117 3.60 -19.64 16.67
CA PRO A 117 4.09 -20.88 16.09
C PRO A 117 4.45 -20.78 14.60
N TYR A 118 3.93 -19.76 13.91
CA TYR A 118 4.24 -19.44 12.51
C TYR A 118 5.08 -18.17 12.36
N ALA A 119 5.71 -17.71 13.43
CA ALA A 119 6.60 -16.55 13.41
C ALA A 119 7.74 -16.73 12.40
N SER A 120 8.08 -15.67 11.69
CA SER A 120 9.15 -15.68 10.69
C SER A 120 10.52 -16.03 11.30
N GLN A 121 11.25 -16.93 10.64
CA GLN A 121 12.65 -17.23 10.87
C GLN A 121 13.51 -16.86 9.65
N VAL A 122 12.93 -16.12 8.72
CA VAL A 122 13.58 -15.79 7.44
C VAL A 122 14.65 -14.73 7.64
N LYS A 123 15.77 -14.94 6.96
CA LYS A 123 16.83 -13.96 6.76
C LYS A 123 16.92 -13.57 5.31
N GLY A 124 17.18 -12.31 5.06
CA GLY A 124 17.29 -11.73 3.71
C GLY A 124 18.52 -10.84 3.56
N THR A 125 18.60 -10.23 2.38
CA THR A 125 19.59 -9.20 2.07
C THR A 125 18.88 -7.87 1.85
N TYR A 126 19.27 -6.85 2.59
CA TYR A 126 18.69 -5.51 2.50
C TYR A 126 19.81 -4.50 2.25
N TRP A 127 19.79 -3.86 1.07
CA TRP A 127 20.80 -2.91 0.61
C TRP A 127 22.22 -3.46 0.73
N GLY A 128 22.41 -4.72 0.28
CA GLY A 128 23.69 -5.41 0.33
C GLY A 128 24.09 -5.97 1.72
N ARG A 129 23.30 -5.74 2.77
CA ARG A 129 23.54 -6.31 4.10
C ARG A 129 22.85 -7.67 4.20
N GLU A 130 23.65 -8.71 4.32
CA GLU A 130 23.17 -10.08 4.48
C GLU A 130 22.71 -10.38 5.93
N GLY A 131 21.87 -11.41 6.07
CA GLY A 131 21.46 -11.95 7.38
C GLY A 131 20.46 -11.06 8.13
N VAL A 132 19.82 -10.10 7.44
CA VAL A 132 18.79 -9.23 8.03
C VAL A 132 17.54 -10.05 8.31
N ASP A 133 16.97 -9.91 9.50
CA ASP A 133 15.67 -10.52 9.83
C ASP A 133 14.56 -9.92 8.96
N VAL A 134 13.64 -10.79 8.50
CA VAL A 134 12.54 -10.37 7.64
C VAL A 134 11.21 -10.82 8.22
N SER A 135 10.22 -9.94 8.31
CA SER A 135 8.89 -10.30 8.81
C SER A 135 7.78 -9.37 8.29
N HIS A 136 6.55 -9.91 8.24
CA HIS A 136 5.35 -9.15 7.89
C HIS A 136 4.83 -8.33 9.10
N MET A 137 5.48 -7.20 9.40
CA MET A 137 5.08 -6.32 10.52
C MET A 137 4.05 -5.26 10.11
N CYS A 138 3.83 -5.05 8.81
CA CYS A 138 2.81 -4.13 8.29
C CYS A 138 1.48 -4.84 7.96
N GLY A 139 1.45 -6.18 7.95
CA GLY A 139 0.22 -6.96 7.73
C GLY A 139 -0.07 -7.31 6.28
N HIS A 140 0.92 -7.19 5.38
CA HIS A 140 0.76 -7.53 3.96
C HIS A 140 0.42 -9.01 3.73
N ASP A 141 0.82 -9.90 4.63
CA ASP A 141 0.37 -11.29 4.68
C ASP A 141 -1.17 -11.43 4.77
N ALA A 142 -1.81 -10.60 5.57
CA ALA A 142 -3.26 -10.56 5.68
C ALA A 142 -3.91 -9.92 4.45
N HIS A 143 -3.31 -8.86 3.89
CA HIS A 143 -3.82 -8.22 2.68
C HIS A 143 -3.81 -9.19 1.50
N MET A 144 -2.70 -9.92 1.29
CA MET A 144 -2.59 -10.97 0.27
C MET A 144 -3.61 -12.08 0.47
N ALA A 145 -3.73 -12.60 1.70
CA ALA A 145 -4.66 -13.69 2.00
C ALA A 145 -6.12 -13.28 1.73
N MET A 146 -6.51 -12.06 2.14
CA MET A 146 -7.85 -11.52 1.86
C MET A 146 -8.10 -11.35 0.36
N LEU A 147 -7.13 -10.78 -0.40
CA LEU A 147 -7.30 -10.57 -1.83
C LEU A 147 -7.34 -11.87 -2.62
N LEU A 148 -6.49 -12.86 -2.28
CA LEU A 148 -6.51 -14.19 -2.89
C LEU A 148 -7.81 -14.93 -2.60
N THR A 149 -8.31 -14.87 -1.37
CA THR A 149 -9.59 -15.48 -1.01
C THR A 149 -10.74 -14.81 -1.76
N ALA A 150 -10.75 -13.48 -1.85
CA ALA A 150 -11.74 -12.75 -2.64
C ALA A 150 -11.68 -13.13 -4.12
N ALA A 151 -10.47 -13.30 -4.68
CA ALA A 151 -10.28 -13.74 -6.07
C ALA A 151 -10.87 -15.14 -6.30
N GLN A 152 -10.62 -16.08 -5.41
CA GLN A 152 -11.16 -17.44 -5.48
C GLN A 152 -12.69 -17.45 -5.41
N ILE A 153 -13.29 -16.69 -4.48
CA ILE A 153 -14.75 -16.57 -4.34
C ILE A 153 -15.35 -15.93 -5.61
N LEU A 154 -14.81 -14.81 -6.08
CA LEU A 154 -15.30 -14.15 -7.28
C LEU A 154 -15.16 -15.01 -8.52
N ALA A 155 -14.11 -15.84 -8.62
CA ALA A 155 -13.93 -16.77 -9.73
C ALA A 155 -15.01 -17.88 -9.74
N LYS A 156 -15.42 -18.41 -8.58
CA LYS A 156 -16.55 -19.35 -8.48
C LYS A 156 -17.85 -18.73 -9.00
N HIS A 157 -18.05 -17.45 -8.74
CA HIS A 157 -19.26 -16.70 -9.09
C HIS A 157 -19.05 -15.74 -10.26
N LYS A 158 -18.10 -16.04 -11.17
CA LYS A 158 -17.70 -15.13 -12.26
C LYS A 158 -18.85 -14.67 -13.15
N ALA A 159 -19.90 -15.49 -13.31
CA ALA A 159 -21.07 -15.12 -14.09
C ALA A 159 -21.88 -13.97 -13.47
N ASP A 160 -21.85 -13.85 -12.13
CA ASP A 160 -22.56 -12.82 -11.37
C ASP A 160 -21.72 -11.54 -11.25
N VAL A 161 -20.43 -11.56 -11.65
CA VAL A 161 -19.55 -10.41 -11.63
C VAL A 161 -19.71 -9.62 -12.93
N PRO A 162 -20.35 -8.44 -12.92
CA PRO A 162 -20.69 -7.72 -14.15
C PRO A 162 -19.51 -6.99 -14.80
N ARG A 163 -18.34 -6.99 -14.13
CA ARG A 163 -17.17 -6.16 -14.47
C ARG A 163 -15.93 -7.02 -14.71
N ARG A 164 -14.94 -6.44 -15.38
CA ARG A 164 -13.56 -6.93 -15.30
C ARG A 164 -13.00 -6.57 -13.93
N VAL A 165 -12.39 -7.56 -13.26
CA VAL A 165 -11.69 -7.32 -11.99
C VAL A 165 -10.21 -7.62 -12.19
N ILE A 166 -9.37 -6.63 -11.86
CA ILE A 166 -7.92 -6.79 -11.82
C ILE A 166 -7.54 -6.98 -10.34
N PHE A 167 -6.96 -8.11 -10.00
CA PHE A 167 -6.33 -8.35 -8.71
C PHE A 167 -4.86 -7.97 -8.83
N ALA A 168 -4.47 -6.85 -8.26
CA ALA A 168 -3.12 -6.32 -8.32
C ALA A 168 -2.35 -6.63 -7.04
N PHE A 169 -1.35 -7.49 -7.16
CA PHE A 169 -0.41 -7.81 -6.08
C PHE A 169 0.85 -6.97 -6.30
N GLN A 170 0.97 -5.93 -5.50
CA GLN A 170 1.96 -4.88 -5.66
C GLN A 170 3.20 -5.18 -4.82
N PRO A 171 4.40 -5.29 -5.43
CA PRO A 171 5.65 -5.45 -4.69
C PRO A 171 6.16 -4.13 -4.12
N ALA A 172 7.13 -4.22 -3.23
CA ALA A 172 7.96 -3.12 -2.75
C ALA A 172 7.17 -1.87 -2.33
N GLU A 173 6.12 -2.05 -1.53
CA GLU A 173 5.34 -0.96 -0.94
C GLU A 173 6.18 -0.22 0.11
N GLU A 174 6.95 -0.96 0.89
CA GLU A 174 7.90 -0.48 1.91
C GLU A 174 9.21 0.04 1.29
N GLY A 175 9.35 -0.04 -0.03
CA GLY A 175 10.50 0.42 -0.79
C GLY A 175 11.37 -0.68 -1.40
N ASP A 176 12.33 -0.25 -2.22
CA ASP A 176 13.30 -1.16 -2.83
C ASP A 176 14.30 -1.68 -1.79
N SER A 177 14.41 -2.99 -1.67
CA SER A 177 15.35 -3.63 -0.75
C SER A 177 16.68 -4.03 -1.41
N ILE A 178 16.77 -3.95 -2.74
CA ILE A 178 17.96 -4.35 -3.51
C ILE A 178 18.98 -3.23 -3.51
N GLU A 179 18.56 -2.01 -3.82
CA GLU A 179 19.42 -0.85 -3.95
C GLU A 179 19.06 0.22 -2.92
N ASN A 180 20.08 0.80 -2.28
CA ASN A 180 19.89 1.91 -1.36
C ASN A 180 19.61 3.20 -2.16
N PRO A 181 18.40 3.76 -2.10
CA PRO A 181 18.04 4.93 -2.91
C PRO A 181 18.83 6.21 -2.56
N PHE A 182 19.43 6.27 -1.37
CA PHE A 182 20.24 7.42 -0.93
C PHE A 182 21.67 7.41 -1.50
N THR A 183 22.16 6.25 -1.91
CA THR A 183 23.52 6.11 -2.46
C THR A 183 23.52 5.77 -3.94
N ALA A 184 22.38 5.41 -4.49
CA ALA A 184 22.22 5.10 -5.90
C ALA A 184 22.35 6.38 -6.74
N GLU A 185 23.14 6.33 -7.82
CA GLU A 185 23.23 7.42 -8.80
C GLU A 185 21.86 7.72 -9.43
N LYS A 186 21.10 6.67 -9.73
CA LYS A 186 19.75 6.75 -10.27
C LYS A 186 18.86 5.71 -9.59
N PRO A 187 18.13 6.09 -8.54
CA PRO A 187 17.26 5.17 -7.82
C PRO A 187 16.27 4.45 -8.73
N ARG A 188 16.06 3.17 -8.48
CA ARG A 188 15.08 2.35 -9.21
C ARG A 188 13.66 2.86 -8.96
N LEU A 189 12.86 2.84 -10.01
CA LEU A 189 11.42 2.99 -9.87
C LEU A 189 10.86 1.71 -9.23
N SER A 190 10.07 1.86 -8.17
CA SER A 190 9.64 0.74 -7.33
C SER A 190 8.19 0.92 -6.88
N GLY A 191 7.59 -0.15 -6.35
CA GLY A 191 6.26 -0.13 -5.76
C GLY A 191 5.14 0.23 -6.73
N ALA A 192 4.12 0.90 -6.22
CA ALA A 192 2.97 1.34 -7.02
C ALA A 192 3.38 2.27 -8.16
N LYS A 193 4.38 3.15 -7.93
CA LYS A 193 4.89 4.06 -8.98
C LYS A 193 5.44 3.30 -10.18
N ALA A 194 6.11 2.16 -9.95
CA ALA A 194 6.61 1.30 -11.01
C ALA A 194 5.46 0.71 -11.84
N MET A 195 4.44 0.16 -11.21
CA MET A 195 3.29 -0.43 -11.88
C MET A 195 2.48 0.61 -12.67
N VAL A 196 2.30 1.82 -12.12
CA VAL A 196 1.63 2.94 -12.82
C VAL A 196 2.47 3.37 -14.04
N ALA A 197 3.79 3.54 -13.89
CA ALA A 197 4.67 3.91 -15.00
C ALA A 197 4.74 2.82 -16.10
N ASP A 198 4.47 1.57 -15.74
CA ASP A 198 4.35 0.45 -16.69
C ASP A 198 2.96 0.38 -17.37
N GLY A 199 2.10 1.35 -17.10
CA GLY A 199 0.81 1.53 -17.78
C GLY A 199 -0.27 0.54 -17.32
N VAL A 200 -0.20 -0.02 -16.10
CA VAL A 200 -1.18 -1.00 -15.60
C VAL A 200 -2.59 -0.42 -15.57
N LEU A 201 -2.75 0.84 -15.17
CA LEU A 201 -4.07 1.47 -15.09
C LEU A 201 -4.66 1.74 -16.48
N GLU A 202 -3.86 2.26 -17.38
CA GLU A 202 -4.25 2.61 -18.75
C GLU A 202 -4.55 1.35 -19.59
N LYS A 203 -3.69 0.34 -19.50
CA LYS A 203 -3.82 -0.93 -20.26
C LYS A 203 -5.17 -1.61 -20.02
N TYR A 204 -5.67 -1.55 -18.79
CA TYR A 204 -6.92 -2.20 -18.42
C TYR A 204 -8.09 -1.23 -18.28
N ASP A 205 -7.90 0.07 -18.59
CA ASP A 205 -8.91 1.11 -18.45
C ASP A 205 -9.55 1.12 -17.05
N VAL A 206 -8.70 1.10 -16.02
CA VAL A 206 -9.13 1.03 -14.62
C VAL A 206 -9.88 2.30 -14.24
N LYS A 207 -11.13 2.16 -13.82
CA LYS A 207 -11.99 3.29 -13.41
C LYS A 207 -11.91 3.57 -11.91
N ASN A 208 -11.81 2.51 -11.12
CA ASN A 208 -11.71 2.61 -9.66
C ASN A 208 -10.72 1.58 -9.14
N ALA A 209 -9.91 1.99 -8.15
CA ALA A 209 -9.01 1.12 -7.45
C ALA A 209 -9.36 1.10 -5.96
N PHE A 210 -9.31 -0.09 -5.37
CA PHE A 210 -9.58 -0.31 -3.95
C PHE A 210 -8.43 -1.08 -3.31
N GLY A 211 -8.05 -0.67 -2.10
CA GLY A 211 -7.10 -1.38 -1.25
C GLY A 211 -7.62 -1.41 0.18
N ILE A 212 -7.25 -2.44 0.92
CA ILE A 212 -7.57 -2.57 2.34
C ILE A 212 -6.24 -2.60 3.09
N HIS A 213 -6.18 -1.92 4.23
CA HIS A 213 -5.03 -2.01 5.13
C HIS A 213 -5.48 -2.44 6.53
N VAL A 214 -4.82 -3.43 7.13
CA VAL A 214 -5.05 -3.80 8.52
C VAL A 214 -4.42 -2.75 9.45
N MET A 215 -5.17 -2.30 10.45
CA MET A 215 -4.76 -1.21 11.34
C MET A 215 -4.78 -1.68 12.80
N ALA A 216 -3.62 -1.67 13.45
CA ALA A 216 -3.50 -2.10 14.85
C ALA A 216 -4.39 -1.34 15.83
N ARG A 217 -4.79 -0.11 15.49
CA ARG A 217 -5.66 0.74 16.32
C ARG A 217 -7.14 0.67 15.95
N ALA A 218 -7.50 -0.03 14.87
CA ALA A 218 -8.89 -0.23 14.52
C ALA A 218 -9.52 -1.31 15.42
N PRO A 219 -10.68 -1.09 16.01
CA PRO A 219 -11.38 -2.12 16.78
C PRO A 219 -11.70 -3.33 15.89
N SER A 220 -11.51 -4.54 16.43
CA SER A 220 -11.86 -5.77 15.71
C SER A 220 -13.33 -5.76 15.25
N GLY A 221 -13.58 -6.24 14.03
CA GLY A 221 -14.91 -6.26 13.42
C GLY A 221 -15.40 -4.90 12.92
N LYS A 222 -14.53 -3.90 12.87
CA LYS A 222 -14.82 -2.58 12.29
C LYS A 222 -13.98 -2.35 11.04
N MET A 223 -14.58 -1.67 10.06
CA MET A 223 -13.90 -1.12 8.90
C MET A 223 -13.98 0.40 8.98
N LEU A 224 -12.81 1.05 8.83
CA LEU A 224 -12.72 2.51 8.80
C LEU A 224 -12.67 2.94 7.32
N VAL A 225 -13.54 3.88 6.97
CA VAL A 225 -13.58 4.49 5.63
C VAL A 225 -13.44 5.99 5.80
N SER A 226 -12.40 6.57 5.21
CA SER A 226 -12.18 8.01 5.24
C SER A 226 -12.71 8.66 3.97
N GLN A 227 -13.32 9.83 4.11
CA GLN A 227 -13.58 10.72 2.98
C GLN A 227 -12.37 11.64 2.79
N GLY A 228 -11.84 11.70 1.57
CA GLY A 228 -10.61 12.43 1.27
C GLY A 228 -9.35 11.60 1.56
N ALA A 229 -8.30 12.24 2.09
CA ALA A 229 -7.05 11.56 2.40
C ALA A 229 -7.25 10.53 3.52
N ALA A 230 -6.92 9.28 3.23
CA ALA A 230 -7.01 8.16 4.18
C ALA A 230 -5.67 7.82 4.82
N LEU A 231 -4.56 8.03 4.10
CA LEU A 231 -3.19 7.75 4.52
C LEU A 231 -2.30 8.95 4.21
N ASN A 232 -1.19 9.06 4.93
CA ASN A 232 -0.17 10.07 4.69
C ASN A 232 0.90 9.53 3.74
N SER A 233 1.57 10.43 3.00
CA SER A 233 2.82 10.06 2.33
C SER A 233 3.95 9.96 3.35
N ALA A 234 4.91 9.10 3.06
CA ALA A 234 6.17 9.02 3.77
C ALA A 234 7.30 9.35 2.78
N ASP A 235 8.10 10.33 3.13
CA ASP A 235 9.25 10.74 2.35
C ASP A 235 10.50 10.61 3.22
N ALA A 236 11.60 10.13 2.63
CA ALA A 236 12.87 10.01 3.31
C ALA A 236 13.94 10.86 2.60
N PHE A 237 14.82 11.42 3.38
CA PHE A 237 15.98 12.17 2.86
C PHE A 237 17.21 11.92 3.74
N GLU A 238 18.37 12.11 3.17
CA GLU A 238 19.64 11.99 3.87
C GLU A 238 20.38 13.32 3.82
N ILE A 239 20.93 13.75 4.95
CA ILE A 239 21.75 14.93 5.08
C ILE A 239 23.15 14.53 5.54
N ASN A 240 24.14 14.69 4.70
CA ASN A 240 25.54 14.45 5.01
C ASN A 240 26.23 15.74 5.44
N ILE A 241 26.65 15.84 6.69
CA ILE A 241 27.33 17.01 7.25
C ILE A 241 28.81 16.70 7.42
N LYS A 242 29.65 17.45 6.73
CA LYS A 242 31.12 17.33 6.79
C LYS A 242 31.68 18.41 7.70
N GLY A 243 32.39 17.98 8.73
CA GLY A 243 33.17 18.88 9.57
C GLY A 243 34.65 18.83 9.29
N SER A 244 35.43 19.58 10.06
CA SER A 244 36.89 19.52 10.08
C SER A 244 37.38 19.30 11.51
N GLN A 245 38.39 18.42 11.65
CA GLN A 245 38.97 18.09 12.95
C GLN A 245 39.74 19.31 13.51
N ALA A 246 39.64 19.48 14.83
CA ALA A 246 40.40 20.46 15.59
C ALA A 246 41.08 19.80 16.80
N HIS A 247 42.13 20.44 17.31
CA HIS A 247 42.72 20.05 18.60
C HIS A 247 41.72 20.31 19.73
N GLY A 248 41.59 19.39 20.67
CA GLY A 248 40.60 19.49 21.76
C GLY A 248 40.68 20.77 22.60
N ALA A 249 41.87 21.36 22.77
CA ALA A 249 42.08 22.66 23.46
C ALA A 249 41.87 23.89 22.53
N MET A 250 41.66 23.66 21.19
CA MET A 250 41.48 24.73 20.22
C MET A 250 40.27 24.44 19.31
N PRO A 251 39.06 24.21 19.84
CA PRO A 251 37.90 23.78 19.06
C PRO A 251 37.48 24.81 18.00
N TRP A 252 37.82 26.07 18.15
CA TRP A 252 37.54 27.15 17.21
C TRP A 252 38.32 27.07 15.89
N THR A 253 39.29 26.15 15.78
CA THR A 253 40.09 25.97 14.56
C THR A 253 39.45 24.91 13.60
N GLY A 254 38.34 24.27 13.99
CA GLY A 254 37.63 23.29 13.20
C GLY A 254 36.17 23.61 13.02
N SER A 255 35.44 22.66 12.43
CA SER A 255 33.99 22.74 12.26
C SER A 255 33.36 21.48 12.86
N ASP A 256 32.51 21.68 13.89
CA ASP A 256 31.86 20.58 14.60
C ASP A 256 30.63 20.08 13.82
N ALA A 257 30.78 18.95 13.12
CA ALA A 257 29.70 18.30 12.38
C ALA A 257 28.61 17.75 13.29
N THR A 258 28.96 17.32 14.51
CA THR A 258 27.98 16.78 15.49
C THR A 258 27.06 17.88 15.99
N LEU A 259 27.62 19.04 16.32
CA LEU A 259 26.83 20.22 16.71
C LEU A 259 25.93 20.68 15.59
N ALA A 260 26.45 20.78 14.36
CA ALA A 260 25.66 21.17 13.19
C ALA A 260 24.52 20.17 12.90
N ALA A 261 24.78 18.86 12.99
CA ALA A 261 23.76 17.82 12.84
C ALA A 261 22.68 17.94 13.90
N SER A 262 23.06 18.13 15.15
CA SER A 262 22.10 18.28 16.28
C SER A 262 21.20 19.50 16.10
N GLN A 263 21.76 20.63 15.70
CA GLN A 263 20.99 21.85 15.41
C GLN A 263 20.06 21.66 14.21
N THR A 264 20.50 20.94 13.17
CA THR A 264 19.65 20.61 12.00
C THR A 264 18.45 19.79 12.42
N VAL A 265 18.62 18.75 13.25
CA VAL A 265 17.51 17.94 13.75
C VAL A 265 16.49 18.81 14.53
N VAL A 266 16.97 19.68 15.41
CA VAL A 266 16.09 20.59 16.17
C VAL A 266 15.36 21.57 15.25
N ALA A 267 16.04 22.13 14.26
CA ALA A 267 15.45 23.07 13.29
C ALA A 267 14.36 22.41 12.45
N LEU A 268 14.57 21.16 11.99
CA LEU A 268 13.58 20.40 11.22
C LEU A 268 12.29 20.17 12.01
N GLN A 269 12.35 19.96 13.34
CA GLN A 269 11.16 19.81 14.17
C GLN A 269 10.27 21.07 14.18
N GLN A 270 10.84 22.24 13.93
CA GLN A 270 10.09 23.51 13.91
C GLN A 270 9.20 23.63 12.66
N ILE A 271 9.50 22.92 11.58
CA ILE A 271 8.69 22.96 10.37
C ILE A 271 7.27 22.52 10.69
N VAL A 272 7.10 21.35 11.28
CA VAL A 272 5.76 20.84 11.65
C VAL A 272 5.13 21.66 12.76
N SER A 273 5.90 21.94 13.84
CA SER A 273 5.34 22.58 15.02
C SER A 273 5.01 24.07 14.86
N ARG A 274 5.58 24.75 13.85
CA ARG A 274 5.47 26.21 13.69
C ARG A 274 4.97 26.69 12.34
N ASN A 275 5.13 25.88 11.27
CA ASN A 275 4.86 26.32 9.91
C ASN A 275 3.74 25.55 9.22
N ILE A 276 3.25 24.46 9.81
CA ILE A 276 2.20 23.64 9.23
C ILE A 276 0.90 23.79 10.02
N ASP A 277 -0.18 24.12 9.34
CA ASP A 277 -1.53 24.10 9.90
C ASP A 277 -2.04 22.66 9.92
N LEU A 278 -1.92 21.98 11.04
CA LEU A 278 -2.34 20.60 11.24
C LEU A 278 -3.86 20.39 11.10
N THR A 279 -4.65 21.45 11.01
CA THR A 279 -6.09 21.34 10.79
C THR A 279 -6.46 21.23 9.31
N LYS A 280 -5.50 21.50 8.42
CA LYS A 280 -5.66 21.45 6.96
C LYS A 280 -4.98 20.23 6.32
N GLY A 281 -4.41 19.35 7.12
CA GLY A 281 -3.56 18.23 6.91
C GLY A 281 -3.62 17.36 5.77
#